data_8ca81184b77595d834d61d7eda6cae60
#
_entry.id   8ca81184b77595d834d61d7eda6cae60
#
_cell.length_a   1.000
_cell.length_b   1.000
_cell.length_c   1.000
_cell.angle_alpha   90.00
_cell.angle_beta   90.00
_cell.angle_gamma   90.00
#
_symmetry.space_group_name_H-M   'P 1'
#
loop_
_entity.id
_entity.type
_entity.pdbx_description
1 polymer ?
#
loop_
_entity_poly.entity_id
_entity_poly.type
_entity_poly.pdbx_seq_one_letter_code
_entity_poly.pdbx_strand_id
1 'polypeptide(L)'
;MLGCGGDSTAPELPQFDPDAVDITNAVFTSQEADCSEYEGSFFANVRDVGRNRPFTGQVEIVQGSDACSLTSNSIPNHDFNVNGAFATNVSEVIETFSIDATPTFEAQSTALSLNYDNAVFLNGVKLDLLAAACYGIGGAPLGQERIGCNQPDTPWRYDPMATGNGFGTDANHAHTQPDGAYHYHGDPLAMYDLSGTTASGVIGFAADGFPIFGPYISDNGTVRRVESGFTLKPGARVSQGGEGAFPGGDYDGTFIDDWEWTDAGDLDACNGMEVAGVYGYYVTDSYPWVLACFRGSPDPSFRKGR
;
A
#
# COMPACT_ATOMS: atom_id res chain seq x y z
N MET A 1 -28.13 14.70 -35.70
CA MET A 1 -26.81 14.59 -35.09
C MET A 1 -26.94 15.01 -33.63
N LEU A 2 -27.10 14.05 -32.74
CA LEU A 2 -27.07 14.29 -31.29
C LEU A 2 -25.68 13.91 -30.83
N GLY A 3 -24.92 14.91 -30.42
CA GLY A 3 -23.59 14.71 -29.78
C GLY A 3 -23.78 14.28 -28.35
N CYS A 4 -23.39 13.05 -28.02
CA CYS A 4 -23.14 12.64 -26.65
C CYS A 4 -21.77 13.22 -26.23
N GLY A 5 -21.77 14.37 -25.59
CA GLY A 5 -20.65 14.87 -24.82
C GLY A 5 -20.67 14.16 -23.48
N GLY A 6 -19.85 13.14 -23.30
CA GLY A 6 -19.52 12.63 -21.97
C GLY A 6 -18.52 13.62 -21.35
N ASP A 7 -18.99 14.39 -20.40
CA ASP A 7 -18.15 15.25 -19.57
C ASP A 7 -17.43 14.35 -18.55
N SER A 8 -16.24 13.90 -18.89
CA SER A 8 -15.33 13.30 -17.91
C SER A 8 -14.59 14.45 -17.21
N THR A 9 -15.24 15.06 -16.23
CA THR A 9 -14.55 15.96 -15.31
C THR A 9 -13.54 15.11 -14.52
N ALA A 10 -12.27 15.48 -14.60
CA ALA A 10 -11.25 14.90 -13.72
C ALA A 10 -11.70 15.13 -12.26
N PRO A 11 -11.39 14.20 -11.34
CA PRO A 11 -11.70 14.37 -9.93
C PRO A 11 -11.03 15.68 -9.44
N GLU A 12 -11.82 16.50 -8.78
CA GLU A 12 -11.31 17.71 -8.13
C GLU A 12 -11.47 17.52 -6.62
N LEU A 13 -10.49 17.99 -5.85
CA LEU A 13 -10.69 18.09 -4.40
C LEU A 13 -11.85 19.05 -4.15
N PRO A 14 -12.70 18.72 -3.17
CA PRO A 14 -13.67 19.68 -2.65
C PRO A 14 -12.94 20.96 -2.23
N GLN A 15 -13.64 22.06 -2.29
CA GLN A 15 -13.12 23.32 -1.76
C GLN A 15 -12.68 23.09 -0.31
N PHE A 16 -11.48 23.53 0.07
CA PHE A 16 -10.93 23.38 1.43
C PHE A 16 -12.01 23.68 2.47
N ASP A 17 -12.32 22.69 3.29
CA ASP A 17 -13.28 22.80 4.37
C ASP A 17 -12.62 23.56 5.53
N PRO A 18 -13.15 24.73 5.95
CA PRO A 18 -12.60 25.50 7.07
C PRO A 18 -12.68 24.73 8.41
N ASP A 19 -13.53 23.72 8.50
CA ASP A 19 -13.71 22.87 9.67
C ASP A 19 -12.89 21.56 9.58
N ALA A 20 -12.06 21.38 8.55
CA ALA A 20 -11.22 20.21 8.37
C ALA A 20 -10.29 19.97 9.57
N VAL A 21 -10.13 18.72 9.95
CA VAL A 21 -9.30 18.30 11.09
C VAL A 21 -7.82 18.24 10.69
N ASP A 22 -6.94 18.83 11.50
CA ASP A 22 -5.49 18.72 11.32
C ASP A 22 -4.99 17.35 11.77
N ILE A 23 -4.48 16.58 10.81
CA ILE A 23 -3.89 15.25 11.05
C ILE A 23 -2.36 15.25 10.86
N THR A 24 -1.71 16.41 10.89
CA THR A 24 -0.25 16.50 10.74
C THR A 24 0.46 15.64 11.79
N ASN A 25 1.23 14.65 11.35
CA ASN A 25 1.91 13.65 12.18
C ASN A 25 0.97 12.85 13.12
N ALA A 26 -0.32 12.80 12.82
CA ALA A 26 -1.25 11.98 13.58
C ALA A 26 -0.98 10.49 13.32
N VAL A 27 -1.06 9.69 14.39
CA VAL A 27 -1.15 8.23 14.32
C VAL A 27 -2.62 7.82 14.48
N PHE A 28 -3.02 6.77 13.77
CA PHE A 28 -4.40 6.29 13.77
C PHE A 28 -4.57 5.17 14.78
N THR A 29 -5.51 5.31 15.70
CA THR A 29 -5.67 4.43 16.86
C THR A 29 -7.06 3.78 16.96
N SER A 30 -8.05 4.23 16.18
CA SER A 30 -9.37 3.60 16.14
C SER A 30 -9.26 2.20 15.54
N GLN A 31 -9.94 1.23 16.15
CA GLN A 31 -9.98 -0.17 15.70
C GLN A 31 -11.27 -0.50 14.94
N GLU A 32 -12.10 0.50 14.67
CA GLU A 32 -13.36 0.32 13.96
C GLU A 32 -13.08 -0.08 12.51
N ALA A 33 -13.69 -1.17 12.06
CA ALA A 33 -13.44 -1.74 10.74
C ALA A 33 -14.28 -1.10 9.62
N ASP A 34 -15.34 -0.40 9.99
CA ASP A 34 -16.24 0.27 9.05
C ASP A 34 -15.62 1.61 8.62
N CYS A 35 -15.51 1.81 7.30
CA CYS A 35 -14.96 3.05 6.74
C CYS A 35 -15.79 4.31 7.11
N SER A 36 -17.07 4.15 7.44
CA SER A 36 -17.94 5.26 7.85
C SER A 36 -17.51 5.92 9.17
N GLU A 37 -16.80 5.19 10.02
CA GLU A 37 -16.26 5.72 11.28
C GLU A 37 -15.11 6.72 11.08
N TYR A 38 -14.63 6.86 9.82
CA TYR A 38 -13.57 7.77 9.42
C TYR A 38 -14.09 8.93 8.57
N GLU A 39 -15.41 9.09 8.46
CA GLU A 39 -16.02 10.19 7.69
C GLU A 39 -15.52 11.55 8.17
N GLY A 40 -15.18 12.43 7.23
CA GLY A 40 -14.74 13.79 7.51
C GLY A 40 -13.79 14.36 6.48
N SER A 41 -13.43 15.62 6.72
CA SER A 41 -12.43 16.35 5.95
C SER A 41 -11.18 16.55 6.81
N PHE A 42 -10.02 16.27 6.24
CA PHE A 42 -8.74 16.27 6.95
C PHE A 42 -7.67 17.00 6.14
N PHE A 43 -6.73 17.64 6.84
CA PHE A 43 -5.56 18.21 6.22
C PHE A 43 -4.29 17.95 7.03
N ALA A 44 -3.14 18.11 6.38
CA ALA A 44 -1.84 18.04 7.02
C ALA A 44 -0.87 19.05 6.41
N ASN A 45 -0.10 19.76 7.24
CA ASN A 45 0.96 20.64 6.78
C ASN A 45 2.31 19.94 6.91
N VAL A 46 2.91 19.60 5.79
CA VAL A 46 4.07 18.72 5.71
C VAL A 46 5.14 19.28 4.77
N ARG A 47 6.29 18.64 4.74
CA ARG A 47 7.42 19.09 3.94
C ARG A 47 8.07 17.94 3.17
N ASP A 48 8.35 18.17 1.90
CA ASP A 48 9.42 17.45 1.18
C ASP A 48 10.76 17.89 1.77
N VAL A 49 11.30 17.07 2.67
CA VAL A 49 12.54 17.40 3.39
C VAL A 49 13.73 17.41 2.43
N GLY A 50 13.77 16.49 1.49
CA GLY A 50 14.85 16.38 0.51
C GLY A 50 14.97 17.62 -0.39
N ARG A 51 13.85 18.29 -0.67
CA ARG A 51 13.79 19.49 -1.53
C ARG A 51 13.45 20.77 -0.79
N ASN A 52 13.23 20.67 0.54
CA ASN A 52 12.83 21.79 1.40
C ASN A 52 11.59 22.53 0.90
N ARG A 53 10.56 21.80 0.43
CA ARG A 53 9.33 22.36 -0.13
C ARG A 53 8.12 22.01 0.76
N PRO A 54 7.30 22.99 1.16
CA PRO A 54 6.06 22.74 1.90
C PRO A 54 4.97 22.21 0.99
N PHE A 55 4.07 21.39 1.58
CA PHE A 55 2.85 20.88 0.98
C PHE A 55 1.73 20.88 2.01
N THR A 56 0.48 20.90 1.51
CA THR A 56 -0.69 20.63 2.33
C THR A 56 -1.35 19.36 1.81
N GLY A 57 -1.32 18.29 2.61
CA GLY A 57 -2.09 17.07 2.37
C GLY A 57 -3.58 17.34 2.62
N GLN A 58 -4.44 16.75 1.81
CA GLN A 58 -5.90 16.86 1.93
C GLN A 58 -6.54 15.52 1.70
N VAL A 59 -7.48 15.15 2.57
CA VAL A 59 -8.28 13.94 2.47
C VAL A 59 -9.71 14.25 2.81
N GLU A 60 -10.64 13.74 2.03
CA GLU A 60 -12.06 13.75 2.33
C GLU A 60 -12.59 12.32 2.27
N ILE A 61 -13.28 11.89 3.33
CA ILE A 61 -13.94 10.60 3.40
C ILE A 61 -15.44 10.85 3.56
N VAL A 62 -16.24 10.32 2.64
CA VAL A 62 -17.69 10.51 2.63
C VAL A 62 -18.36 9.14 2.63
N GLN A 63 -19.25 8.91 3.59
CA GLN A 63 -20.08 7.71 3.63
C GLN A 63 -21.13 7.74 2.53
N GLY A 64 -21.18 6.67 1.73
CA GLY A 64 -22.29 6.39 0.80
C GLY A 64 -23.24 5.31 1.35
N SER A 65 -24.11 4.78 0.49
CA SER A 65 -25.05 3.72 0.89
C SER A 65 -24.39 2.36 1.09
N ASP A 66 -23.41 2.04 0.25
CA ASP A 66 -22.78 0.71 0.20
C ASP A 66 -21.25 0.79 0.24
N ALA A 67 -20.70 1.99 0.12
CA ALA A 67 -19.25 2.24 0.10
C ALA A 67 -18.94 3.63 0.65
N CYS A 68 -17.72 3.81 1.17
CA CYS A 68 -17.17 5.13 1.44
C CYS A 68 -16.34 5.59 0.24
N SER A 69 -16.41 6.89 -0.06
CA SER A 69 -15.53 7.53 -1.03
C SER A 69 -14.39 8.24 -0.29
N LEU A 70 -13.14 7.91 -0.60
CA LEU A 70 -11.96 8.61 -0.10
C LEU A 70 -11.32 9.37 -1.25
N THR A 71 -11.29 10.71 -1.18
CA THR A 71 -10.64 11.59 -2.15
C THR A 71 -9.46 12.29 -1.49
N SER A 72 -8.31 12.30 -2.15
CA SER A 72 -7.09 12.91 -1.63
C SER A 72 -6.25 13.56 -2.73
N ASN A 73 -5.24 14.34 -2.34
CA ASN A 73 -4.23 14.88 -3.24
C ASN A 73 -2.88 14.14 -3.20
N SER A 74 -2.86 12.90 -2.68
CA SER A 74 -1.68 12.04 -2.62
C SER A 74 -0.48 12.63 -1.85
N ILE A 75 -0.73 13.59 -0.96
CA ILE A 75 0.27 14.15 -0.05
C ILE A 75 0.06 13.56 1.34
N PRO A 76 1.10 12.94 1.96
CA PRO A 76 0.96 12.27 3.26
C PRO A 76 0.74 13.25 4.41
N ASN A 77 0.42 12.71 5.58
CA ASN A 77 0.24 13.49 6.81
C ASN A 77 1.52 13.70 7.64
N HIS A 78 2.68 13.34 7.10
CA HIS A 78 3.99 13.45 7.73
C HIS A 78 5.02 14.02 6.76
N ASP A 79 6.12 14.54 7.28
CA ASP A 79 7.26 14.92 6.45
C ASP A 79 7.79 13.71 5.68
N PHE A 80 8.20 13.92 4.44
CA PHE A 80 8.57 12.86 3.52
C PHE A 80 9.88 13.17 2.76
N ASN A 81 10.35 12.20 1.95
CA ASN A 81 11.60 12.28 1.20
C ASN A 81 12.84 12.42 2.12
N VAL A 82 12.75 11.85 3.33
CA VAL A 82 13.90 11.72 4.22
C VAL A 82 14.73 10.54 3.72
N ASN A 83 15.95 10.81 3.27
CA ASN A 83 16.86 9.85 2.65
C ASN A 83 16.31 9.20 1.36
N GLY A 84 15.22 9.73 0.80
CA GLY A 84 14.66 9.27 -0.44
C GLY A 84 15.52 9.64 -1.66
N ALA A 85 15.44 8.83 -2.71
CA ALA A 85 16.05 9.10 -4.01
C ALA A 85 14.97 9.12 -5.09
N PHE A 86 14.01 10.02 -4.94
CA PHE A 86 12.84 10.12 -5.81
C PHE A 86 13.24 10.48 -7.24
N ALA A 87 12.86 9.65 -8.19
CA ALA A 87 13.12 9.88 -9.61
C ALA A 87 12.30 11.06 -10.15
N THR A 88 11.11 11.29 -9.59
CA THR A 88 10.19 12.38 -9.95
C THR A 88 9.93 13.25 -8.73
N ASN A 89 9.69 14.54 -8.92
CA ASN A 89 9.26 15.43 -7.84
C ASN A 89 7.85 15.08 -7.40
N VAL A 90 7.58 15.19 -6.10
CA VAL A 90 6.21 15.09 -5.59
C VAL A 90 5.35 16.19 -6.20
N SER A 91 4.16 15.81 -6.61
CA SER A 91 3.09 16.68 -7.09
C SER A 91 1.79 16.29 -6.40
N GLU A 92 0.90 17.25 -6.26
CA GLU A 92 -0.47 16.94 -5.84
C GLU A 92 -1.18 16.23 -7.00
N VAL A 93 -1.61 15.01 -6.75
CA VAL A 93 -2.36 14.17 -7.69
C VAL A 93 -3.66 13.80 -7.02
N ILE A 94 -4.78 14.22 -7.61
CA ILE A 94 -6.10 13.98 -7.03
C ILE A 94 -6.56 12.60 -7.45
N GLU A 95 -6.84 11.77 -6.46
CA GLU A 95 -7.34 10.41 -6.64
C GLU A 95 -8.57 10.18 -5.76
N THR A 96 -9.50 9.36 -6.24
CA THR A 96 -10.69 8.96 -5.50
C THR A 96 -10.81 7.45 -5.52
N PHE A 97 -10.94 6.87 -4.33
CA PHE A 97 -11.11 5.44 -4.10
C PHE A 97 -12.47 5.16 -3.48
N SER A 98 -13.09 4.07 -3.91
CA SER A 98 -14.35 3.56 -3.34
C SER A 98 -14.01 2.36 -2.46
N ILE A 99 -14.35 2.44 -1.19
CA ILE A 99 -14.09 1.43 -0.16
C ILE A 99 -15.43 0.75 0.14
N ASP A 100 -15.55 -0.55 -0.13
CA ASP A 100 -16.74 -1.32 0.21
C ASP A 100 -16.97 -1.28 1.74
N ALA A 101 -18.14 -0.82 2.19
CA ALA A 101 -18.48 -0.74 3.60
C ALA A 101 -18.82 -2.11 4.23
N THR A 102 -19.08 -3.13 3.40
CA THR A 102 -19.43 -4.48 3.85
C THR A 102 -18.67 -5.56 3.08
N PRO A 103 -17.32 -5.54 3.12
CA PRO A 103 -16.49 -6.43 2.33
C PRO A 103 -16.79 -7.90 2.67
N THR A 104 -16.80 -8.74 1.64
CA THR A 104 -17.10 -10.17 1.76
C THR A 104 -15.99 -11.01 1.17
N PHE A 105 -15.79 -12.20 1.74
CA PHE A 105 -14.82 -13.16 1.21
C PHE A 105 -15.29 -13.73 -0.13
N GLU A 106 -14.39 -13.76 -1.08
CA GLU A 106 -14.55 -14.55 -2.29
C GLU A 106 -14.17 -16.01 -2.05
N ALA A 107 -14.69 -16.90 -2.88
CA ALA A 107 -14.39 -18.34 -2.79
C ALA A 107 -12.90 -18.66 -2.98
N GLN A 108 -12.18 -17.79 -3.69
CA GLN A 108 -10.74 -17.85 -3.91
C GLN A 108 -10.16 -16.43 -3.79
N SER A 109 -8.96 -16.33 -3.22
CA SER A 109 -8.24 -15.07 -3.17
C SER A 109 -7.85 -14.58 -4.56
N THR A 110 -7.83 -13.26 -4.73
CA THR A 110 -7.37 -12.60 -5.95
C THR A 110 -5.92 -12.15 -5.78
N ALA A 111 -5.03 -12.57 -6.68
CA ALA A 111 -3.63 -12.16 -6.66
C ALA A 111 -3.49 -10.65 -6.89
N LEU A 112 -2.47 -10.04 -6.28
CA LEU A 112 -2.10 -8.65 -6.56
C LEU A 112 -1.67 -8.51 -8.03
N SER A 113 -1.87 -7.33 -8.57
CA SER A 113 -1.59 -7.04 -9.98
C SER A 113 -1.04 -5.62 -10.12
N LEU A 114 -0.11 -5.41 -11.05
CA LEU A 114 0.40 -4.09 -11.41
C LEU A 114 -0.68 -3.13 -11.95
N ASN A 115 -1.86 -3.65 -12.28
CA ASN A 115 -2.97 -2.85 -12.81
C ASN A 115 -3.82 -2.21 -11.72
N TYR A 116 -3.56 -2.52 -10.44
CA TYR A 116 -4.30 -2.00 -9.30
C TYR A 116 -3.34 -1.44 -8.26
N ASP A 117 -3.70 -0.32 -7.66
CA ASP A 117 -3.20 0.08 -6.36
C ASP A 117 -3.81 -0.88 -5.32
N ASN A 118 -3.04 -1.26 -4.31
CA ASN A 118 -3.45 -2.35 -3.43
C ASN A 118 -4.34 -1.89 -2.27
N ALA A 119 -4.20 -0.63 -1.88
CA ALA A 119 -4.94 -0.03 -0.78
C ALA A 119 -4.87 1.50 -0.85
N VAL A 120 -5.66 2.15 -0.01
CA VAL A 120 -5.52 3.56 0.37
C VAL A 120 -5.47 3.69 1.89
N PHE A 121 -4.54 4.48 2.39
CA PHE A 121 -4.42 4.77 3.81
C PHE A 121 -5.26 5.98 4.22
N LEU A 122 -5.57 6.11 5.51
CA LEU A 122 -6.38 7.19 6.06
C LEU A 122 -5.75 8.59 5.89
N ASN A 123 -4.47 8.65 5.59
CA ASN A 123 -3.79 9.89 5.19
C ASN A 123 -3.91 10.20 3.70
N GLY A 124 -4.71 9.45 2.96
CA GLY A 124 -4.99 9.67 1.54
C GLY A 124 -3.92 9.15 0.57
N VAL A 125 -2.88 8.49 1.06
CA VAL A 125 -1.81 7.94 0.22
C VAL A 125 -2.08 6.47 -0.10
N LYS A 126 -1.93 6.11 -1.36
CA LYS A 126 -2.13 4.74 -1.85
C LYS A 126 -0.95 3.82 -1.53
N LEU A 127 -1.22 2.52 -1.54
CA LEU A 127 -0.25 1.44 -1.44
C LEU A 127 -0.09 0.75 -2.79
N ASP A 128 1.14 0.58 -3.25
CA ASP A 128 1.52 -0.14 -4.46
C ASP A 128 2.68 -1.09 -4.16
N LEU A 129 2.37 -2.31 -3.74
CA LEU A 129 3.36 -3.27 -3.26
C LEU A 129 4.25 -3.85 -4.38
N LEU A 130 3.77 -3.87 -5.62
CA LEU A 130 4.48 -4.55 -6.70
C LEU A 130 5.34 -3.57 -7.51
N ALA A 131 6.63 -3.83 -7.58
CA ALA A 131 7.49 -3.13 -8.54
C ALA A 131 7.29 -3.63 -9.98
N ALA A 132 7.22 -2.72 -10.94
CA ALA A 132 7.26 -3.06 -12.37
C ALA A 132 8.69 -3.41 -12.83
N ALA A 133 9.39 -4.24 -12.06
CA ALA A 133 10.79 -4.58 -12.24
C ALA A 133 11.04 -6.07 -12.00
N CYS A 134 11.68 -6.75 -12.97
CA CYS A 134 12.05 -8.16 -12.89
C CYS A 134 13.47 -8.35 -13.38
N TYR A 135 14.17 -9.36 -12.82
CA TYR A 135 15.56 -9.64 -13.16
C TYR A 135 15.72 -10.02 -14.63
N GLY A 136 16.55 -9.27 -15.34
CA GLY A 136 16.84 -9.47 -16.77
C GLY A 136 15.77 -8.95 -17.72
N ILE A 137 14.82 -8.13 -17.24
CA ILE A 137 13.81 -7.48 -18.07
C ILE A 137 14.10 -5.97 -18.18
N GLY A 138 14.18 -5.47 -19.39
CA GLY A 138 14.42 -4.05 -19.69
C GLY A 138 15.83 -3.76 -20.21
N GLY A 139 16.20 -2.48 -20.28
CA GLY A 139 17.47 -2.03 -20.86
C GLY A 139 18.57 -1.73 -19.84
N ALA A 140 18.30 -1.92 -18.55
CA ALA A 140 19.30 -1.69 -17.50
C ALA A 140 20.33 -2.84 -17.45
N PRO A 141 21.52 -2.61 -16.87
CA PRO A 141 22.43 -3.69 -16.56
C PRO A 141 21.77 -4.74 -15.68
N LEU A 142 22.15 -6.00 -15.86
CA LEU A 142 21.59 -7.14 -15.13
C LEU A 142 21.74 -6.95 -13.63
N GLY A 143 20.65 -7.11 -12.88
CA GLY A 143 20.59 -6.87 -11.44
C GLY A 143 20.30 -5.40 -11.05
N GLN A 144 20.14 -4.52 -12.03
CA GLN A 144 19.85 -3.08 -11.81
C GLN A 144 18.51 -2.65 -12.43
N GLU A 145 17.71 -3.58 -12.85
CA GLU A 145 16.41 -3.30 -13.45
C GLU A 145 15.46 -2.72 -12.38
N ARG A 146 14.81 -1.60 -12.71
CA ARG A 146 13.85 -0.94 -11.79
C ARG A 146 12.51 -0.65 -12.44
N ILE A 147 12.41 -0.80 -13.78
CA ILE A 147 11.20 -0.58 -14.57
C ILE A 147 11.18 -1.53 -15.77
N GLY A 148 10.01 -1.67 -16.40
CA GLY A 148 9.87 -2.34 -17.71
C GLY A 148 9.28 -3.75 -17.64
N CYS A 149 9.08 -4.30 -16.45
CA CYS A 149 8.45 -5.61 -16.25
C CYS A 149 6.94 -5.44 -15.95
N ASN A 150 6.13 -5.39 -17.00
CA ASN A 150 4.68 -5.13 -16.88
C ASN A 150 3.82 -6.42 -16.93
N GLN A 151 4.40 -7.57 -17.27
CA GLN A 151 3.66 -8.83 -17.33
C GLN A 151 3.54 -9.43 -15.93
N PRO A 152 2.32 -9.84 -15.50
CA PRO A 152 2.09 -10.32 -14.13
C PRO A 152 2.89 -11.59 -13.81
N ASP A 153 2.99 -12.50 -14.75
CA ASP A 153 3.59 -13.83 -14.55
C ASP A 153 5.09 -13.88 -14.83
N THR A 154 5.75 -12.72 -14.97
CA THR A 154 7.20 -12.69 -15.16
C THR A 154 7.88 -13.04 -13.83
N PRO A 155 8.73 -14.09 -13.80
CA PRO A 155 9.41 -14.50 -12.58
C PRO A 155 10.49 -13.50 -12.15
N TRP A 156 10.96 -13.67 -10.95
CA TRP A 156 12.03 -12.87 -10.34
C TRP A 156 11.71 -11.39 -10.28
N ARG A 157 10.46 -11.08 -9.92
CA ARG A 157 10.04 -9.71 -9.62
C ARG A 157 10.71 -9.25 -8.32
N TYR A 158 11.37 -8.11 -8.40
CA TYR A 158 12.00 -7.53 -7.22
C TYR A 158 10.97 -7.17 -6.15
N ASP A 159 11.29 -7.49 -4.90
CA ASP A 159 10.61 -6.91 -3.74
C ASP A 159 11.14 -5.48 -3.53
N PRO A 160 10.30 -4.41 -3.65
CA PRO A 160 10.75 -3.03 -3.47
C PRO A 160 11.31 -2.76 -2.07
N MET A 161 10.90 -3.55 -1.08
CA MET A 161 11.28 -3.40 0.32
C MET A 161 12.52 -4.19 0.69
N ALA A 162 12.97 -5.13 -0.15
CA ALA A 162 14.16 -5.93 0.15
C ALA A 162 15.42 -5.07 0.24
N THR A 163 16.19 -5.30 1.29
CA THR A 163 17.44 -4.58 1.52
C THR A 163 18.37 -4.69 0.30
N GLY A 164 18.80 -3.55 -0.24
CA GLY A 164 19.71 -3.51 -1.38
C GLY A 164 19.02 -3.37 -2.74
N ASN A 165 17.72 -3.52 -2.86
CA ASN A 165 17.02 -3.36 -4.15
C ASN A 165 16.99 -1.91 -4.66
N GLY A 166 17.08 -0.92 -3.78
CA GLY A 166 17.35 0.47 -4.15
C GLY A 166 16.30 1.11 -5.07
N PHE A 167 15.01 1.00 -4.68
CA PHE A 167 13.91 1.66 -5.38
C PHE A 167 13.76 3.15 -5.03
N GLY A 168 14.67 3.70 -4.24
CA GLY A 168 14.69 5.13 -3.91
C GLY A 168 13.62 5.56 -2.93
N THR A 169 13.02 4.63 -2.21
CA THR A 169 12.04 4.93 -1.15
C THR A 169 12.69 5.74 -0.02
N ASP A 170 11.89 6.56 0.63
CA ASP A 170 12.29 7.32 1.81
C ASP A 170 12.18 6.51 3.11
N ALA A 171 12.37 7.17 4.24
CA ALA A 171 12.31 6.54 5.56
C ALA A 171 10.92 5.99 5.92
N ASN A 172 9.88 6.34 5.18
CA ASN A 172 8.51 5.83 5.34
C ASN A 172 8.15 4.77 4.30
N HIS A 173 9.14 4.19 3.61
CA HIS A 173 8.95 3.13 2.61
C HIS A 173 8.11 3.56 1.39
N ALA A 174 8.23 4.82 1.01
CA ALA A 174 7.45 5.41 -0.09
C ALA A 174 8.33 6.22 -1.04
N HIS A 175 7.87 6.39 -2.25
CA HIS A 175 8.45 7.29 -3.24
C HIS A 175 7.37 7.80 -4.21
N THR A 176 7.78 8.45 -5.32
CA THR A 176 6.87 9.02 -6.31
C THR A 176 6.69 8.13 -7.52
N GLN A 177 5.47 8.08 -8.04
CA GLN A 177 5.18 7.62 -9.40
C GLN A 177 5.62 8.65 -10.46
N PRO A 178 5.62 8.30 -11.76
CA PRO A 178 6.02 9.23 -12.84
C PRO A 178 5.19 10.52 -12.90
N ASP A 179 3.94 10.52 -12.46
CA ASP A 179 3.06 11.69 -12.37
C ASP A 179 3.30 12.54 -11.13
N GLY A 180 4.13 12.07 -10.19
CA GLY A 180 4.45 12.73 -8.94
C GLY A 180 3.62 12.31 -7.75
N ALA A 181 2.65 11.39 -7.88
CA ALA A 181 1.90 10.86 -6.75
C ALA A 181 2.83 10.12 -5.78
N TYR A 182 2.80 10.49 -4.51
CA TYR A 182 3.50 9.78 -3.45
C TYR A 182 2.75 8.49 -3.13
N HIS A 183 3.45 7.37 -2.97
CA HIS A 183 2.84 6.09 -2.65
C HIS A 183 3.77 5.21 -1.83
N TYR A 184 3.18 4.37 -0.98
CA TYR A 184 3.90 3.39 -0.16
C TYR A 184 4.14 2.09 -0.92
N HIS A 185 5.30 1.45 -0.65
CA HIS A 185 5.63 0.11 -1.10
C HIS A 185 5.63 -0.93 0.04
N GLY A 186 5.38 -0.50 1.25
CA GLY A 186 5.39 -1.38 2.42
C GLY A 186 4.85 -0.68 3.66
N ASP A 187 5.36 -1.06 4.80
CA ASP A 187 4.97 -0.56 6.11
C ASP A 187 5.03 0.98 6.21
N PRO A 188 3.90 1.67 6.38
CA PRO A 188 3.84 3.13 6.51
C PRO A 188 4.13 3.56 7.95
N LEU A 189 5.38 3.53 8.36
CA LEU A 189 5.86 3.72 9.75
C LEU A 189 5.27 4.93 10.49
N ALA A 190 4.90 6.00 9.78
CA ALA A 190 4.34 7.20 10.40
C ALA A 190 2.84 7.10 10.77
N MET A 191 2.16 6.00 10.40
CA MET A 191 0.70 5.89 10.52
C MET A 191 0.23 5.31 11.85
N TYR A 192 1.11 4.69 12.63
CA TYR A 192 0.78 4.01 13.88
C TYR A 192 1.85 4.25 14.97
N ASP A 193 1.49 3.99 16.23
CA ASP A 193 2.43 4.12 17.36
C ASP A 193 3.49 3.02 17.32
N LEU A 194 4.75 3.42 17.12
CA LEU A 194 5.90 2.51 17.08
C LEU A 194 6.29 1.96 18.46
N SER A 195 5.76 2.51 19.56
CA SER A 195 6.11 2.05 20.91
C SER A 195 5.59 0.65 21.23
N GLY A 196 4.53 0.20 20.54
CA GLY A 196 3.90 -1.10 20.75
C GLY A 196 3.30 -1.28 22.15
N THR A 197 2.87 -0.20 22.78
CA THR A 197 2.24 -0.24 24.10
C THR A 197 0.76 -0.55 24.04
N THR A 198 0.13 -0.32 22.89
CA THR A 198 -1.29 -0.60 22.61
C THR A 198 -1.43 -1.35 21.30
N ALA A 199 -2.52 -2.10 21.15
CA ALA A 199 -2.87 -2.68 19.86
C ALA A 199 -3.09 -1.56 18.83
N SER A 200 -2.65 -1.79 17.59
CA SER A 200 -2.76 -0.82 16.51
C SER A 200 -4.20 -0.64 16.06
N GLY A 201 -4.52 0.56 15.63
CA GLY A 201 -5.77 0.87 14.95
C GLY A 201 -5.74 0.52 13.47
N VAL A 202 -6.88 0.78 12.81
CA VAL A 202 -7.01 0.80 11.35
C VAL A 202 -6.23 2.01 10.83
N ILE A 203 -5.38 1.77 9.84
CA ILE A 203 -4.57 2.79 9.19
C ILE A 203 -4.97 3.01 7.73
N GLY A 204 -5.82 2.16 7.17
CA GLY A 204 -6.29 2.23 5.79
C GLY A 204 -7.22 1.10 5.44
N PHE A 205 -7.58 1.04 4.16
CA PHE A 205 -8.45 0.01 3.59
C PHE A 205 -7.84 -0.55 2.31
N ALA A 206 -7.84 -1.87 2.19
CA ALA A 206 -7.42 -2.55 0.97
C ALA A 206 -8.44 -2.32 -0.15
N ALA A 207 -8.03 -2.56 -1.39
CA ALA A 207 -8.89 -2.35 -2.55
C ALA A 207 -10.15 -3.23 -2.53
N ASP A 208 -10.18 -4.31 -1.78
CA ASP A 208 -11.33 -5.18 -1.56
C ASP A 208 -12.20 -4.79 -0.35
N GLY A 209 -11.95 -3.61 0.25
CA GLY A 209 -12.73 -3.02 1.33
C GLY A 209 -12.33 -3.46 2.72
N PHE A 210 -11.55 -4.54 2.90
CA PHE A 210 -11.13 -4.95 4.23
C PHE A 210 -10.16 -3.94 4.86
N PRO A 211 -10.28 -3.70 6.19
CA PRO A 211 -9.40 -2.79 6.91
C PRO A 211 -7.95 -3.30 6.94
N ILE A 212 -7.02 -2.36 6.99
CA ILE A 212 -5.60 -2.62 7.23
C ILE A 212 -5.25 -2.06 8.60
N PHE A 213 -4.78 -2.93 9.48
CA PHE A 213 -4.30 -2.58 10.82
C PHE A 213 -2.78 -2.39 10.83
N GLY A 214 -2.29 -1.56 11.73
CA GLY A 214 -0.87 -1.56 12.06
C GLY A 214 -0.43 -2.90 12.69
N PRO A 215 0.86 -3.04 13.05
CA PRO A 215 1.46 -4.34 13.34
C PRO A 215 1.19 -4.89 14.75
N TYR A 216 0.58 -4.15 15.66
CA TYR A 216 0.46 -4.58 17.05
C TYR A 216 -0.94 -5.10 17.36
N ILE A 217 -1.01 -6.27 17.99
CA ILE A 217 -2.25 -6.90 18.46
C ILE A 217 -2.22 -7.10 19.98
N SER A 218 -3.40 -7.23 20.57
CA SER A 218 -3.53 -7.69 21.96
C SER A 218 -3.74 -9.20 21.97
N ASP A 219 -2.72 -9.92 22.36
CA ASP A 219 -2.74 -11.38 22.49
C ASP A 219 -2.76 -11.75 23.98
N ASN A 220 -3.91 -12.28 24.45
CA ASN A 220 -4.12 -12.68 25.83
C ASN A 220 -3.71 -11.60 26.87
N GLY A 221 -3.94 -10.32 26.56
CA GLY A 221 -3.62 -9.19 27.41
C GLY A 221 -2.17 -8.70 27.31
N THR A 222 -1.38 -9.25 26.40
CA THR A 222 -0.03 -8.78 26.05
C THR A 222 -0.05 -8.16 24.65
N VAL A 223 0.50 -6.97 24.52
CA VAL A 223 0.66 -6.35 23.20
C VAL A 223 1.94 -6.88 22.57
N ARG A 224 1.83 -7.38 21.33
CA ARG A 224 2.96 -7.85 20.54
C ARG A 224 2.75 -7.56 19.05
N ARG A 225 3.81 -7.61 18.28
CA ARG A 225 3.69 -7.59 16.83
C ARG A 225 3.10 -8.88 16.30
N VAL A 226 2.35 -8.78 15.20
CA VAL A 226 1.95 -9.93 14.40
C VAL A 226 3.15 -10.47 13.63
N GLU A 227 3.14 -11.75 13.35
CA GLU A 227 4.16 -12.43 12.56
C GLU A 227 3.58 -12.87 11.22
N SER A 228 4.29 -12.57 10.12
CA SER A 228 3.92 -13.04 8.79
C SER A 228 3.97 -14.57 8.72
N GLY A 229 3.00 -15.17 8.02
CA GLY A 229 3.01 -16.61 7.73
C GLY A 229 3.99 -17.02 6.61
N PHE A 230 4.69 -16.04 6.00
CA PHE A 230 5.67 -16.29 4.95
C PHE A 230 7.07 -16.52 5.50
N THR A 231 7.80 -17.43 4.87
CA THR A 231 9.21 -17.69 5.14
C THR A 231 9.99 -17.71 3.82
N LEU A 232 11.29 -17.47 3.89
CA LEU A 232 12.16 -17.69 2.74
C LEU A 232 12.17 -19.18 2.37
N LYS A 233 12.10 -19.49 1.08
CA LYS A 233 12.30 -20.84 0.59
C LYS A 233 13.70 -21.34 0.96
N PRO A 234 13.87 -22.62 1.27
CA PRO A 234 15.17 -23.14 1.65
C PRO A 234 16.10 -23.36 0.44
N GLY A 235 17.38 -23.08 0.62
CA GLY A 235 18.45 -23.43 -0.32
C GLY A 235 18.56 -22.49 -1.53
N ALA A 236 19.13 -23.03 -2.60
CA ALA A 236 19.38 -22.27 -3.83
C ALA A 236 18.12 -22.10 -4.68
N ARG A 237 18.01 -20.95 -5.35
CA ARG A 237 16.92 -20.67 -6.30
C ARG A 237 16.88 -21.73 -7.41
N VAL A 238 15.67 -22.11 -7.78
CA VAL A 238 15.41 -23.04 -8.88
C VAL A 238 14.92 -22.24 -10.08
N SER A 239 15.53 -22.46 -11.26
CA SER A 239 15.14 -21.78 -12.48
C SER A 239 13.67 -21.96 -12.79
N GLN A 240 12.98 -20.90 -13.08
CA GLN A 240 11.59 -20.86 -13.51
C GLN A 240 11.53 -20.60 -15.02
N GLY A 241 10.48 -21.12 -15.68
CA GLY A 241 10.17 -20.74 -17.06
C GLY A 241 9.62 -19.31 -17.14
N GLY A 242 9.75 -18.66 -18.29
CA GLY A 242 9.22 -17.33 -18.53
C GLY A 242 10.25 -16.39 -19.14
N GLU A 243 9.88 -15.12 -19.27
CA GLU A 243 10.79 -14.08 -19.77
C GLU A 243 11.78 -13.66 -18.70
N GLY A 244 12.91 -13.09 -19.11
CA GLY A 244 13.96 -12.60 -18.23
C GLY A 244 15.13 -13.57 -18.08
N ALA A 245 15.98 -13.29 -17.11
CA ALA A 245 17.15 -14.09 -16.79
C ALA A 245 16.96 -14.83 -15.47
N PHE A 246 17.73 -15.89 -15.27
CA PHE A 246 17.76 -16.59 -13.98
C PHE A 246 18.83 -15.98 -13.08
N PRO A 247 18.44 -15.45 -11.88
CA PRO A 247 19.38 -14.77 -10.99
C PRO A 247 20.39 -15.71 -10.32
N GLY A 248 20.06 -17.00 -10.18
CA GLY A 248 20.87 -17.93 -9.36
C GLY A 248 20.91 -17.55 -7.88
N GLY A 249 21.90 -18.04 -7.16
CA GLY A 249 22.07 -17.79 -5.73
C GLY A 249 21.02 -18.46 -4.84
N ASP A 250 21.02 -18.10 -3.56
CA ASP A 250 20.07 -18.62 -2.59
C ASP A 250 18.82 -17.71 -2.49
N TYR A 251 17.73 -18.25 -1.99
CA TYR A 251 16.53 -17.47 -1.65
C TYR A 251 16.84 -16.52 -0.49
N ASP A 252 17.00 -15.26 -0.75
CA ASP A 252 17.46 -14.23 0.20
C ASP A 252 16.47 -13.06 0.41
N GLY A 253 15.31 -13.13 -0.25
CA GLY A 253 14.27 -12.10 -0.18
C GLY A 253 14.42 -10.97 -1.19
N THR A 254 15.42 -11.03 -2.08
CA THR A 254 15.57 -10.04 -3.16
C THR A 254 14.35 -9.99 -4.07
N PHE A 255 13.71 -11.12 -4.29
CA PHE A 255 12.55 -11.26 -5.17
C PHE A 255 11.34 -11.74 -4.39
N ILE A 256 10.13 -11.36 -4.83
CA ILE A 256 8.89 -11.88 -4.25
C ILE A 256 8.79 -13.40 -4.40
N ASP A 257 9.40 -13.97 -5.44
CA ASP A 257 9.49 -15.42 -5.67
C ASP A 257 10.34 -16.17 -4.65
N ASP A 258 11.12 -15.45 -3.84
CA ASP A 258 11.96 -16.06 -2.79
C ASP A 258 11.14 -16.52 -1.59
N TRP A 259 9.91 -16.05 -1.47
CA TRP A 259 9.05 -16.28 -0.34
C TRP A 259 8.02 -17.38 -0.62
N GLU A 260 7.62 -18.09 0.41
CA GLU A 260 6.50 -19.04 0.41
C GLU A 260 5.70 -18.91 1.70
N TRP A 261 4.40 -19.05 1.60
CA TRP A 261 3.54 -19.13 2.78
C TRP A 261 3.64 -20.52 3.39
N THR A 262 4.02 -20.60 4.65
CA THR A 262 4.27 -21.84 5.38
C THR A 262 3.41 -21.97 6.63
N ASP A 263 2.53 -21.01 6.89
CA ASP A 263 1.73 -20.93 8.12
C ASP A 263 2.61 -20.87 9.39
N ALA A 264 3.76 -20.19 9.26
CA ALA A 264 4.74 -20.09 10.34
C ALA A 264 4.43 -19.01 11.37
N GLY A 265 3.53 -18.07 11.03
CA GLY A 265 3.17 -16.90 11.86
C GLY A 265 1.71 -16.90 12.26
N ASP A 266 1.18 -15.69 12.45
CA ASP A 266 -0.20 -15.46 12.85
C ASP A 266 -1.17 -15.37 11.66
N LEU A 267 -0.65 -14.98 10.49
CA LEU A 267 -1.43 -14.47 9.38
C LEU A 267 -1.65 -15.51 8.29
N ASP A 268 -2.81 -15.44 7.63
CA ASP A 268 -3.15 -16.29 6.49
C ASP A 268 -2.29 -15.99 5.24
N ALA A 269 -2.53 -16.73 4.16
CA ALA A 269 -1.78 -16.57 2.91
C ALA A 269 -1.98 -15.20 2.23
N CYS A 270 -2.95 -14.39 2.62
CA CYS A 270 -3.12 -13.02 2.15
C CYS A 270 -2.57 -11.98 3.15
N ASN A 271 -1.96 -12.40 4.25
CA ASN A 271 -1.43 -11.57 5.33
C ASN A 271 -2.54 -10.92 6.18
N GLY A 272 -3.65 -11.61 6.35
CA GLY A 272 -4.76 -11.21 7.19
C GLY A 272 -5.08 -12.22 8.27
N MET A 273 -5.89 -11.81 9.23
CA MET A 273 -6.49 -12.69 10.24
C MET A 273 -7.77 -12.08 10.79
N GLU A 274 -8.58 -12.93 11.43
CA GLU A 274 -9.78 -12.50 12.14
C GLU A 274 -9.46 -12.28 13.62
N VAL A 275 -9.76 -11.08 14.12
CA VAL A 275 -9.67 -10.73 15.54
C VAL A 275 -11.04 -10.27 16.02
N ALA A 276 -11.59 -10.93 17.04
CA ALA A 276 -12.89 -10.62 17.62
C ALA A 276 -14.06 -10.59 16.60
N GLY A 277 -14.00 -11.41 15.55
CA GLY A 277 -15.02 -11.48 14.50
C GLY A 277 -14.83 -10.47 13.37
N VAL A 278 -13.73 -9.73 13.35
CA VAL A 278 -13.37 -8.78 12.31
C VAL A 278 -12.12 -9.28 11.58
N TYR A 279 -12.25 -9.51 10.29
CA TYR A 279 -11.10 -9.80 9.42
C TYR A 279 -10.44 -8.50 8.96
N GLY A 280 -9.13 -8.48 8.90
CA GLY A 280 -8.35 -7.41 8.31
C GLY A 280 -6.93 -7.86 7.96
N TYR A 281 -6.26 -7.07 7.15
CA TYR A 281 -4.85 -7.22 6.85
C TYR A 281 -4.00 -6.54 7.91
N TYR A 282 -2.79 -7.00 8.09
CA TYR A 282 -1.89 -6.45 9.10
C TYR A 282 -0.52 -6.12 8.52
N VAL A 283 0.01 -4.98 8.92
CA VAL A 283 1.39 -4.61 8.61
C VAL A 283 2.35 -5.58 9.29
N THR A 284 3.37 -6.01 8.57
CA THR A 284 4.42 -6.93 9.07
C THR A 284 5.82 -6.37 8.82
N ASP A 285 6.80 -6.83 9.62
CA ASP A 285 8.22 -6.43 9.50
C ASP A 285 8.95 -7.15 8.34
N SER A 286 8.28 -8.07 7.68
CA SER A 286 8.80 -8.87 6.58
C SER A 286 7.75 -9.03 5.49
N TYR A 287 8.15 -9.63 4.38
CA TYR A 287 7.23 -9.95 3.29
C TYR A 287 5.96 -10.66 3.83
N PRO A 288 4.76 -10.29 3.37
CA PRO A 288 4.46 -9.38 2.24
C PRO A 288 4.23 -7.91 2.64
N TRP A 289 4.71 -7.47 3.78
CA TRP A 289 4.69 -6.11 4.32
C TRP A 289 3.32 -5.60 4.74
N VAL A 290 2.28 -5.78 3.91
CA VAL A 290 0.89 -5.39 4.21
C VAL A 290 -0.09 -6.47 3.77
N LEU A 291 -0.14 -6.83 2.48
CA LEU A 291 -0.98 -7.91 1.96
C LEU A 291 -0.32 -8.63 0.79
N ALA A 292 -0.60 -9.94 0.64
CA ALA A 292 -0.09 -10.77 -0.45
C ALA A 292 -1.15 -11.05 -1.53
N CYS A 293 -2.42 -10.92 -1.20
CA CYS A 293 -3.57 -11.11 -2.09
C CYS A 293 -4.81 -10.46 -1.47
N PHE A 294 -5.86 -10.33 -2.26
CA PHE A 294 -7.17 -9.90 -1.78
C PHE A 294 -8.03 -11.10 -1.39
N ARG A 295 -8.71 -11.02 -0.27
CA ARG A 295 -9.71 -12.01 0.18
C ARG A 295 -11.09 -11.73 -0.40
N GLY A 296 -11.33 -10.50 -0.80
CA GLY A 296 -12.51 -10.04 -1.52
C GLY A 296 -12.20 -9.65 -2.96
N SER A 297 -13.15 -9.01 -3.63
CA SER A 297 -13.00 -8.46 -4.98
C SER A 297 -12.49 -7.03 -4.92
N PRO A 298 -11.33 -6.70 -5.52
CA PRO A 298 -10.84 -5.33 -5.54
C PRO A 298 -11.78 -4.41 -6.33
N ASP A 299 -12.11 -3.25 -5.74
CA ASP A 299 -12.97 -2.26 -6.38
C ASP A 299 -12.29 -1.66 -7.62
N PRO A 300 -13.04 -1.49 -8.73
CA PRO A 300 -12.48 -0.88 -9.94
C PRO A 300 -11.91 0.54 -9.74
N SER A 301 -12.24 1.23 -8.64
CA SER A 301 -11.67 2.54 -8.32
C SER A 301 -10.17 2.51 -8.03
N PHE A 302 -9.61 1.39 -7.69
CA PHE A 302 -8.18 1.20 -7.50
C PHE A 302 -7.41 0.84 -8.78
N ARG A 303 -8.09 0.78 -9.93
CA ARG A 303 -7.43 0.45 -11.20
C ARG A 303 -6.58 1.62 -11.68
N LYS A 304 -5.29 1.38 -11.98
CA LYS A 304 -4.35 2.37 -12.52
C LYS A 304 -4.68 2.75 -13.97
N GLY A 305 -4.35 4.01 -14.35
CA GLY A 305 -4.45 4.44 -15.76
C GLY A 305 -5.86 4.74 -16.24
N ARG A 306 -6.69 5.33 -15.41
CA ARG A 306 -8.02 5.83 -15.77
C ARG A 306 -7.98 7.18 -16.41
#